data_3ec4e56f8507d42d431ea182107d4bbb
#
_entry.id   3ec4e56f8507d42d431ea182107d4bbb
#
_cell.length_a   1.000
_cell.length_b   1.000
_cell.length_c   1.000
_cell.angle_alpha   90.00
_cell.angle_beta   90.00
_cell.angle_gamma   90.00
#
_symmetry.space_group_name_H-M   'P 1'
#
loop_
_entity.id
_entity.type
_entity.pdbx_description
1 polymer ?
#
loop_
_entity_poly.entity_id
_entity_poly.type
_entity_poly.pdbx_seq_one_letter_code
_entity_poly.pdbx_strand_id
1 'polypeptide(L)'
;FSVDSGSSCWKVLYTFARYYAGVTPRFTRAGKLALHPWEDKTPAALDEAAPVTRVVRRDQRYGVLSQVTVKDVTGWTRQTAFNEDFRRRGGQCSRVILLPKDTGFQARRYQAKFQLDRSAAERLVIEVTVALPFAAWPGDLVRLTRTGWSGNGTYRVRESRVCLGELGHETTLVLGDPQGVL
;
A
#
# COMPACT_ATOMS: atom_id res chain seq x y z
N PHE A 1 -5.71 15.47 21.01
CA PHE A 1 -4.69 15.31 19.99
C PHE A 1 -3.74 16.51 20.04
N SER A 2 -2.52 16.28 20.36
CA SER A 2 -1.47 17.29 20.38
C SER A 2 -0.43 16.97 19.29
N VAL A 3 0.16 18.01 18.73
CA VAL A 3 1.20 17.92 17.71
C VAL A 3 2.35 18.80 18.11
N ASP A 4 3.55 18.34 17.86
CA ASP A 4 4.76 19.10 18.15
C ASP A 4 4.80 20.39 17.33
N SER A 5 5.22 21.47 17.96
CA SER A 5 5.50 22.73 17.29
C SER A 5 6.49 22.51 16.14
N GLY A 6 6.20 23.07 14.97
CA GLY A 6 7.02 22.90 13.76
C GLY A 6 6.65 21.68 12.89
N SER A 7 5.64 20.89 13.25
CA SER A 7 5.12 19.84 12.37
C SER A 7 4.43 20.45 11.13
N SER A 8 4.67 19.84 9.95
CA SER A 8 3.97 20.26 8.75
C SER A 8 2.46 19.95 8.83
N CYS A 9 1.62 20.75 8.18
CA CYS A 9 0.17 20.51 8.13
C CYS A 9 -0.16 19.11 7.60
N TRP A 10 0.62 18.61 6.64
CA TRP A 10 0.46 17.25 6.14
C TRP A 10 0.73 16.19 7.21
N LYS A 11 1.79 16.33 8.00
CA LYS A 11 2.09 15.41 9.10
C LYS A 11 0.97 15.38 10.13
N VAL A 12 0.43 16.54 10.46
CA VAL A 12 -0.71 16.68 11.39
C VAL A 12 -1.93 15.94 10.86
N LEU A 13 -2.33 16.26 9.63
CA LEU A 13 -3.49 15.64 8.96
C LEU A 13 -3.31 14.12 8.84
N TYR A 14 -2.15 13.68 8.38
CA TYR A 14 -1.83 12.28 8.20
C TYR A 14 -1.89 11.49 9.51
N THR A 15 -1.31 12.06 10.57
CA THR A 15 -1.32 11.45 11.90
C THR A 15 -2.73 11.37 12.45
N PHE A 16 -3.48 12.47 12.37
CA PHE A 16 -4.87 12.51 12.82
C PHE A 16 -5.75 11.50 12.06
N ALA A 17 -5.72 11.53 10.74
CA ALA A 17 -6.54 10.65 9.90
C ALA A 17 -6.24 9.16 10.17
N ARG A 18 -4.98 8.79 10.28
CA ARG A 18 -4.58 7.40 10.52
C ARG A 18 -4.87 6.92 11.94
N TYR A 19 -4.58 7.73 12.96
CA TYR A 19 -4.70 7.28 14.36
C TYR A 19 -6.11 7.42 14.91
N TYR A 20 -6.91 8.35 14.42
CA TYR A 20 -8.23 8.62 14.98
C TYR A 20 -9.38 8.29 14.02
N ALA A 21 -9.23 8.58 12.73
CA ALA A 21 -10.27 8.29 11.74
C ALA A 21 -10.10 6.94 11.04
N GLY A 22 -8.93 6.29 11.15
CA GLY A 22 -8.69 4.99 10.54
C GLY A 22 -8.63 5.03 9.01
N VAL A 23 -8.20 6.15 8.43
CA VAL A 23 -8.06 6.33 6.99
C VAL A 23 -6.67 6.87 6.65
N THR A 24 -6.19 6.61 5.45
CA THR A 24 -4.97 7.21 4.93
C THR A 24 -5.34 8.36 4.00
N PRO A 25 -4.99 9.61 4.35
CA PRO A 25 -5.27 10.75 3.50
C PRO A 25 -4.41 10.68 2.22
N ARG A 26 -4.99 11.07 1.12
CA ARG A 26 -4.33 11.13 -0.18
C ARG A 26 -4.88 12.27 -1.03
N PHE A 27 -4.17 12.62 -2.09
CA PHE A 27 -4.72 13.51 -3.09
C PHE A 27 -5.25 12.72 -4.29
N THR A 28 -6.40 13.14 -4.79
CA THR A 28 -6.95 12.63 -6.04
C THR A 28 -6.17 13.21 -7.23
N ARG A 29 -6.40 12.65 -8.42
CA ARG A 29 -5.83 13.16 -9.68
C ARG A 29 -6.17 14.65 -9.94
N ALA A 30 -7.31 15.13 -9.45
CA ALA A 30 -7.73 16.52 -9.53
C ALA A 30 -7.15 17.42 -8.41
N GLY A 31 -6.19 16.93 -7.64
CA GLY A 31 -5.58 17.66 -6.53
C GLY A 31 -6.46 17.81 -5.28
N LYS A 32 -7.61 17.14 -5.22
CA LYS A 32 -8.51 17.18 -4.07
C LYS A 32 -8.08 16.19 -3.00
N LEU A 33 -8.13 16.60 -1.74
CA LEU A 33 -7.91 15.72 -0.59
C LEU A 33 -9.03 14.67 -0.50
N ALA A 34 -8.66 13.40 -0.40
CA ALA A 34 -9.56 12.27 -0.20
C ALA A 34 -9.25 11.56 1.11
N LEU A 35 -10.28 11.30 1.89
CA LEU A 35 -10.23 10.61 3.19
C LEU A 35 -11.08 9.33 3.19
N HIS A 36 -11.38 8.80 2.03
CA HIS A 36 -12.13 7.55 1.86
C HIS A 36 -11.22 6.47 1.25
N PRO A 37 -11.55 5.18 1.36
CA PRO A 37 -10.81 4.09 0.72
C PRO A 37 -10.69 4.28 -0.80
N TRP A 38 -9.76 3.55 -1.41
CA TRP A 38 -9.67 3.51 -2.85
C TRP A 38 -10.94 2.92 -3.46
N GLU A 39 -11.46 3.58 -4.49
CA GLU A 39 -12.55 3.05 -5.29
C GLU A 39 -11.98 2.07 -6.32
N ASP A 40 -12.61 0.91 -6.45
CA ASP A 40 -12.27 -0.04 -7.48
C ASP A 40 -12.88 0.42 -8.80
N LYS A 41 -12.01 0.75 -9.74
CA LYS A 41 -12.36 1.11 -11.12
C LYS A 41 -12.07 -0.07 -12.03
N THR A 42 -12.62 -0.03 -13.24
CA THR A 42 -12.28 -1.01 -14.28
C THR A 42 -10.76 -1.00 -14.50
N PRO A 43 -10.09 -2.15 -14.39
CA PRO A 43 -8.65 -2.23 -14.57
C PRO A 43 -8.24 -1.83 -15.99
N ALA A 44 -7.21 -0.99 -16.11
CA ALA A 44 -6.53 -0.79 -17.38
C ALA A 44 -5.79 -2.06 -17.80
N ALA A 45 -5.86 -2.43 -19.08
CA ALA A 45 -5.21 -3.65 -19.57
C ALA A 45 -3.75 -3.40 -19.96
N LEU A 46 -2.88 -4.28 -19.49
CA LEU A 46 -1.51 -4.47 -19.97
C LEU A 46 -1.39 -5.90 -20.50
N ASP A 47 -1.87 -6.10 -21.72
CA ASP A 47 -1.87 -7.38 -22.41
C ASP A 47 -0.68 -7.50 -23.37
N GLU A 48 -0.71 -8.52 -24.23
CA GLU A 48 0.34 -8.78 -25.23
C GLU A 48 0.52 -7.64 -26.25
N ALA A 49 -0.52 -6.85 -26.50
CA ALA A 49 -0.46 -5.71 -27.43
C ALA A 49 0.28 -4.51 -26.82
N ALA A 50 0.39 -4.44 -25.51
CA ALA A 50 1.14 -3.38 -24.85
C ALA A 50 2.65 -3.60 -25.03
N PRO A 51 3.42 -2.56 -25.46
CA PRO A 51 4.85 -2.67 -25.67
C PRO A 51 5.62 -2.69 -24.34
N VAL A 52 5.43 -3.75 -23.58
CA VAL A 52 6.12 -3.97 -22.31
C VAL A 52 7.56 -4.39 -22.61
N THR A 53 8.51 -3.58 -22.17
CA THR A 53 9.94 -3.80 -22.36
C THR A 53 10.56 -4.56 -21.20
N ARG A 54 9.99 -4.44 -20.00
CA ARG A 54 10.54 -5.08 -18.80
C ARG A 54 9.44 -5.44 -17.83
N VAL A 55 9.53 -6.63 -17.22
CA VAL A 55 8.74 -7.04 -16.07
C VAL A 55 9.66 -7.63 -15.02
N VAL A 56 9.64 -7.07 -13.82
CA VAL A 56 10.40 -7.57 -12.67
C VAL A 56 9.44 -7.90 -11.55
N ARG A 57 9.40 -9.16 -11.13
CA ARG A 57 8.64 -9.60 -9.96
C ARG A 57 9.59 -9.79 -8.79
N ARG A 58 9.29 -9.13 -7.68
CA ARG A 58 9.99 -9.28 -6.41
C ARG A 58 9.03 -9.86 -5.39
N ASP A 59 9.33 -11.02 -4.85
CA ASP A 59 8.61 -11.66 -3.75
C ASP A 59 9.52 -11.63 -2.51
N GLN A 60 9.33 -10.59 -1.70
CA GLN A 60 10.09 -10.38 -0.46
C GLN A 60 9.39 -11.07 0.70
N ARG A 61 9.84 -12.26 1.04
CA ARG A 61 9.27 -13.03 2.16
C ARG A 61 9.68 -12.47 3.52
N TYR A 62 10.75 -11.72 3.59
CA TYR A 62 11.22 -11.06 4.80
C TYR A 62 10.40 -9.80 5.08
N GLY A 63 10.06 -9.58 6.36
CA GLY A 63 9.30 -8.41 6.78
C GLY A 63 7.77 -8.59 6.85
N VAL A 64 7.24 -9.71 6.35
CA VAL A 64 5.84 -10.07 6.57
C VAL A 64 5.59 -10.35 8.04
N LEU A 65 4.63 -9.65 8.63
CA LEU A 65 4.30 -9.80 10.05
C LEU A 65 3.24 -10.88 10.23
N SER A 66 3.47 -11.76 11.19
CA SER A 66 2.49 -12.75 11.65
C SER A 66 1.55 -12.18 12.70
N GLN A 67 2.03 -11.17 13.44
CA GLN A 67 1.30 -10.55 14.53
C GLN A 67 1.72 -9.10 14.71
N VAL A 68 0.74 -8.25 14.96
CA VAL A 68 0.96 -6.86 15.37
C VAL A 68 0.18 -6.60 16.64
N THR A 69 0.88 -6.16 17.68
CA THR A 69 0.28 -5.74 18.95
C THR A 69 0.42 -4.23 19.07
N VAL A 70 -0.69 -3.53 19.18
CA VAL A 70 -0.74 -2.09 19.42
C VAL A 70 -1.10 -1.85 20.87
N LYS A 71 -0.30 -1.04 21.54
CA LYS A 71 -0.48 -0.62 22.93
C LYS A 71 -0.57 0.89 23.02
N ASP A 72 -1.24 1.41 24.03
CA ASP A 72 -1.04 2.80 24.43
C ASP A 72 0.29 2.94 25.20
N VAL A 73 0.74 4.16 25.39
CA VAL A 73 1.99 4.44 26.13
C VAL A 73 1.95 3.99 27.60
N THR A 74 0.77 3.76 28.16
CA THR A 74 0.61 3.24 29.53
C THR A 74 0.70 1.71 29.58
N GLY A 75 0.54 1.04 28.42
CA GLY A 75 0.56 -0.41 28.29
C GLY A 75 -0.70 -1.13 28.81
N TRP A 76 -1.67 -0.41 29.40
CA TRP A 76 -2.87 -0.99 29.98
C TRP A 76 -3.84 -1.53 28.92
N THR A 77 -3.93 -0.82 27.79
CA THR A 77 -4.83 -1.22 26.73
C THR A 77 -4.03 -1.72 25.53
N ARG A 78 -4.41 -2.86 25.01
CA ARG A 78 -3.75 -3.47 23.83
C ARG A 78 -4.78 -4.01 22.86
N GLN A 79 -4.41 -4.01 21.59
CA GLN A 79 -5.10 -4.70 20.51
C GLN A 79 -4.08 -5.49 19.70
N THR A 80 -4.44 -6.73 19.36
CA THR A 80 -3.56 -7.60 18.58
C THR A 80 -4.31 -8.05 17.33
N ALA A 81 -3.64 -7.98 16.18
CA ALA A 81 -4.11 -8.55 14.93
C ALA A 81 -3.14 -9.63 14.46
N PHE A 82 -3.66 -10.63 13.77
CA PHE A 82 -2.91 -11.79 13.30
C PHE A 82 -3.05 -11.96 11.79
N ASN A 83 -1.96 -12.36 11.14
CA ASN A 83 -1.97 -12.88 9.78
C ASN A 83 -2.05 -14.41 9.85
N GLU A 84 -3.27 -14.93 9.86
CA GLU A 84 -3.50 -16.36 10.08
C GLU A 84 -2.91 -17.22 8.95
N ASP A 85 -2.91 -16.73 7.71
CA ASP A 85 -2.33 -17.44 6.58
C ASP A 85 -0.82 -17.57 6.70
N PHE A 86 -0.14 -16.51 7.13
CA PHE A 86 1.30 -16.55 7.35
C PHE A 86 1.67 -17.42 8.55
N ARG A 87 0.89 -17.35 9.62
CA ARG A 87 1.06 -18.21 10.81
C ARG A 87 0.89 -19.68 10.50
N ARG A 88 -0.16 -20.06 9.74
CA ARG A 88 -0.40 -21.44 9.30
C ARG A 88 0.76 -22.03 8.48
N ARG A 89 1.50 -21.17 7.78
CA ARG A 89 2.71 -21.54 7.03
C ARG A 89 3.99 -21.54 7.89
N GLY A 90 3.87 -21.44 9.21
CA GLY A 90 5.00 -21.41 10.13
C GLY A 90 5.67 -20.05 10.29
N GLY A 91 5.08 -18.99 9.76
CA GLY A 91 5.64 -17.64 9.87
C GLY A 91 5.58 -17.10 11.30
N GLN A 92 6.72 -16.66 11.81
CA GLN A 92 6.85 -16.08 13.16
C GLN A 92 7.59 -14.74 13.05
N CYS A 93 6.83 -13.65 13.01
CA CYS A 93 7.36 -12.31 13.06
C CYS A 93 6.34 -11.39 13.74
N SER A 94 6.71 -10.78 14.85
CA SER A 94 5.83 -9.92 15.62
C SER A 94 6.37 -8.51 15.73
N ARG A 95 5.46 -7.54 15.80
CA ARG A 95 5.78 -6.13 16.03
C ARG A 95 4.89 -5.56 17.12
N VAL A 96 5.47 -4.76 18.00
CA VAL A 96 4.74 -3.96 18.99
C VAL A 96 4.80 -2.50 18.56
N ILE A 97 3.66 -1.82 18.60
CA ILE A 97 3.52 -0.40 18.25
C ILE A 97 2.94 0.32 19.44
N LEU A 98 3.56 1.43 19.81
CA LEU A 98 3.05 2.33 20.84
C LEU A 98 2.29 3.49 20.18
N LEU A 99 1.08 3.72 20.64
CA LEU A 99 0.26 4.87 20.23
C LEU A 99 0.20 5.90 21.35
N PRO A 100 -0.12 7.16 21.01
CA PRO A 100 -0.35 8.20 22.01
C PRO A 100 -1.38 7.75 23.05
N LYS A 101 -1.27 8.32 24.25
CA LYS A 101 -2.28 8.19 25.31
C LYS A 101 -3.66 8.58 24.75
N ASP A 102 -4.69 7.96 25.27
CA ASP A 102 -6.09 8.23 24.91
C ASP A 102 -6.49 7.85 23.46
N THR A 103 -5.64 7.07 22.75
CA THR A 103 -6.04 6.50 21.47
C THR A 103 -7.18 5.50 21.67
N GLY A 104 -8.30 5.72 21.01
CA GLY A 104 -9.51 4.90 21.13
C GLY A 104 -9.32 3.45 20.65
N PHE A 105 -10.23 2.56 21.09
CA PHE A 105 -10.22 1.13 20.71
C PHE A 105 -10.21 0.92 19.18
N GLN A 106 -11.07 1.63 18.46
CA GLN A 106 -11.18 1.50 17.00
C GLN A 106 -9.88 1.91 16.29
N ALA A 107 -9.25 2.99 16.73
CA ALA A 107 -7.98 3.43 16.16
C ALA A 107 -6.86 2.42 16.40
N ARG A 108 -6.78 1.80 17.59
CA ARG A 108 -5.81 0.72 17.87
C ARG A 108 -6.07 -0.51 16.99
N ARG A 109 -7.34 -0.92 16.86
CA ARG A 109 -7.73 -2.04 15.98
C ARG A 109 -7.36 -1.77 14.53
N TYR A 110 -7.65 -0.57 14.05
CA TYR A 110 -7.28 -0.13 12.71
C TYR A 110 -5.76 -0.18 12.50
N GLN A 111 -4.99 0.39 13.42
CA GLN A 111 -3.53 0.42 13.30
C GLN A 111 -2.92 -0.98 13.30
N ALA A 112 -3.41 -1.88 14.15
CA ALA A 112 -2.94 -3.26 14.17
C ALA A 112 -3.17 -3.95 12.81
N LYS A 113 -4.38 -3.82 12.28
CA LYS A 113 -4.74 -4.39 10.97
C LYS A 113 -3.96 -3.70 9.84
N PHE A 114 -3.89 -2.38 9.83
CA PHE A 114 -3.17 -1.62 8.81
C PHE A 114 -1.69 -2.04 8.69
N GLN A 115 -0.99 -2.17 9.80
CA GLN A 115 0.42 -2.57 9.77
C GLN A 115 0.61 -4.02 9.28
N LEU A 116 -0.33 -4.87 9.63
CA LEU A 116 -0.34 -6.25 9.17
C LEU A 116 -0.56 -6.34 7.67
N ASP A 117 -1.62 -5.69 7.17
CA ASP A 117 -1.99 -5.66 5.75
C ASP A 117 -0.88 -5.00 4.93
N ARG A 118 -0.29 -3.91 5.43
CA ARG A 118 0.84 -3.24 4.81
C ARG A 118 2.04 -4.17 4.65
N SER A 119 2.41 -4.90 5.70
CA SER A 119 3.54 -5.82 5.65
C SER A 119 3.31 -6.95 4.65
N ALA A 120 2.08 -7.44 4.55
CA ALA A 120 1.71 -8.47 3.57
C ALA A 120 1.71 -7.91 2.14
N ALA A 121 1.20 -6.69 1.96
CA ALA A 121 1.16 -6.03 0.68
C ALA A 121 2.55 -5.70 0.12
N GLU A 122 3.48 -5.27 0.98
CA GLU A 122 4.87 -4.96 0.60
C GLU A 122 5.66 -6.20 0.14
N ARG A 123 5.16 -7.40 0.41
CA ARG A 123 5.78 -8.65 -0.01
C ARG A 123 5.89 -8.78 -1.52
N LEU A 124 4.79 -8.55 -2.24
CA LEU A 124 4.74 -8.69 -3.68
C LEU A 124 4.82 -7.32 -4.34
N VAL A 125 5.88 -7.13 -5.11
CA VAL A 125 6.07 -5.93 -5.94
C VAL A 125 6.37 -6.38 -7.36
N ILE A 126 5.61 -5.86 -8.31
CA ILE A 126 5.82 -6.08 -9.73
C ILE A 126 6.13 -4.73 -10.37
N GLU A 127 7.28 -4.63 -10.97
CA GLU A 127 7.69 -3.45 -11.73
C GLU A 127 7.53 -3.76 -13.22
N VAL A 128 6.73 -2.96 -13.91
CA VAL A 128 6.43 -3.10 -15.33
C VAL A 128 6.85 -1.83 -16.04
N THR A 129 7.68 -1.97 -17.07
CA THR A 129 8.09 -0.86 -17.92
C THR A 129 7.45 -1.00 -19.29
N VAL A 130 6.83 0.07 -19.75
CA VAL A 130 6.11 0.15 -21.04
C VAL A 130 6.74 1.26 -21.88
N ALA A 131 7.11 0.96 -23.12
CA ALA A 131 7.72 1.92 -24.06
C ALA A 131 6.68 2.86 -24.71
N LEU A 132 5.68 3.30 -23.92
CA LEU A 132 4.64 4.24 -24.33
C LEU A 132 4.14 5.02 -23.11
N PRO A 133 3.52 6.20 -23.29
CA PRO A 133 2.75 6.83 -22.24
C PRO A 133 1.61 5.91 -21.82
N PHE A 134 1.62 5.44 -20.59
CA PHE A 134 0.55 4.63 -20.04
C PHE A 134 -0.15 5.38 -18.91
N ALA A 135 -1.40 5.73 -19.12
CA ALA A 135 -2.16 6.55 -18.18
C ALA A 135 -2.70 5.73 -17.00
N ALA A 136 -1.83 5.39 -16.07
CA ALA A 136 -2.22 4.77 -14.79
C ALA A 136 -1.61 5.57 -13.64
N TRP A 137 -2.42 5.84 -12.62
CA TRP A 137 -2.03 6.63 -11.44
C TRP A 137 -2.01 5.76 -10.20
N PRO A 138 -1.27 6.15 -9.17
CA PRO A 138 -1.36 5.48 -7.88
C PRO A 138 -2.80 5.32 -7.43
N GLY A 139 -3.19 4.07 -7.11
CA GLY A 139 -4.54 3.68 -6.75
C GLY A 139 -5.38 3.09 -7.88
N ASP A 140 -5.05 3.30 -9.14
CA ASP A 140 -5.73 2.64 -10.25
C ASP A 140 -5.44 1.13 -10.27
N LEU A 141 -6.36 0.36 -10.86
CA LEU A 141 -6.16 -1.06 -11.08
C LEU A 141 -5.62 -1.30 -12.49
N VAL A 142 -4.67 -2.22 -12.59
CA VAL A 142 -4.09 -2.68 -13.85
C VAL A 142 -4.19 -4.19 -13.92
N ARG A 143 -4.73 -4.71 -15.02
CA ARG A 143 -4.73 -6.13 -15.33
C ARG A 143 -3.53 -6.45 -16.21
N LEU A 144 -2.62 -7.24 -15.68
CA LEU A 144 -1.45 -7.71 -16.40
C LEU A 144 -1.70 -9.12 -16.92
N THR A 145 -1.58 -9.31 -18.24
CA THR A 145 -1.80 -10.59 -18.90
C THR A 145 -0.68 -10.83 -19.92
N ARG A 146 0.15 -11.85 -19.66
CA ARG A 146 1.28 -12.22 -20.53
C ARG A 146 1.33 -13.72 -20.69
N THR A 147 1.51 -14.20 -21.93
CA THR A 147 1.61 -15.62 -22.23
C THR A 147 2.84 -16.22 -21.52
N GLY A 148 2.64 -17.38 -20.89
CA GLY A 148 3.74 -18.09 -20.21
C GLY A 148 4.22 -17.46 -18.89
N TRP A 149 3.61 -16.36 -18.44
CA TRP A 149 3.98 -15.71 -17.19
C TRP A 149 3.03 -16.08 -16.02
N SER A 150 3.59 -16.60 -14.95
CA SER A 150 2.83 -17.05 -13.79
C SER A 150 2.27 -15.91 -12.89
N GLY A 151 2.63 -14.68 -13.18
CA GLY A 151 2.22 -13.50 -12.45
C GLY A 151 1.05 -12.75 -13.09
N ASN A 152 0.28 -13.38 -13.97
CA ASN A 152 -0.91 -12.77 -14.53
C ASN A 152 -1.95 -12.49 -13.45
N GLY A 153 -2.58 -11.32 -13.52
CA GLY A 153 -3.56 -10.91 -12.51
C GLY A 153 -3.88 -9.43 -12.53
N THR A 154 -4.75 -9.02 -11.62
CA THR A 154 -5.08 -7.61 -11.40
C THR A 154 -4.29 -7.09 -10.23
N TYR A 155 -3.69 -5.92 -10.39
CA TYR A 155 -2.81 -5.28 -9.43
C TYR A 155 -3.19 -3.82 -9.23
N ARG A 156 -2.86 -3.26 -8.07
CA ARG A 156 -3.02 -1.83 -7.81
C ARG A 156 -1.71 -1.10 -8.08
N VAL A 157 -1.79 -0.01 -8.81
CA VAL A 157 -0.65 0.88 -9.05
C VAL A 157 -0.27 1.56 -7.74
N ARG A 158 0.96 1.40 -7.32
CA ARG A 158 1.55 2.09 -6.17
C ARG A 158 2.29 3.34 -6.58
N GLU A 159 3.01 3.23 -7.68
CA GLU A 159 3.81 4.30 -8.22
C GLU A 159 3.75 4.26 -9.74
N SER A 160 3.72 5.42 -10.35
CA SER A 160 3.82 5.61 -11.80
C SER A 160 4.90 6.64 -12.07
N ARG A 161 5.91 6.25 -12.84
CA ARG A 161 7.01 7.12 -13.28
C ARG A 161 6.97 7.23 -14.78
N VAL A 162 6.95 8.45 -15.29
CA VAL A 162 7.05 8.72 -16.71
C VAL A 162 8.41 9.36 -16.98
N CYS A 163 9.21 8.72 -17.82
CA CYS A 163 10.46 9.27 -18.30
C CYS A 163 10.28 9.72 -19.74
N LEU A 164 10.68 10.96 -20.01
CA LEU A 164 10.67 11.56 -21.34
C LEU A 164 12.14 11.77 -21.73
N GLY A 165 12.58 11.11 -22.78
CA GLY A 165 13.94 11.19 -23.25
C GLY A 165 14.02 11.33 -24.78
N GLU A 166 15.24 11.50 -25.30
CA GLU A 166 15.50 11.61 -26.75
C GLU A 166 15.03 10.36 -27.54
N LEU A 167 15.00 9.20 -26.86
CA LEU A 167 14.58 7.91 -27.46
C LEU A 167 13.07 7.64 -27.33
N GLY A 168 12.29 8.60 -26.80
CA GLY A 168 10.85 8.46 -26.66
C GLY A 168 10.35 8.52 -25.23
N HIS A 169 9.17 7.94 -25.00
CA HIS A 169 8.47 7.90 -23.71
C HIS A 169 8.57 6.51 -23.10
N GLU A 170 8.80 6.46 -21.81
CA GLU A 170 8.79 5.23 -21.03
C GLU A 170 7.97 5.44 -19.78
N THR A 171 7.05 4.51 -19.49
CA THR A 171 6.27 4.51 -18.25
C THR A 171 6.64 3.28 -17.43
N THR A 172 7.15 3.49 -16.23
CA THR A 172 7.38 2.43 -15.26
C THR A 172 6.30 2.46 -14.19
N LEU A 173 5.59 1.33 -14.05
CA LEU A 173 4.57 1.12 -13.03
C LEU A 173 5.10 0.19 -11.95
N VAL A 174 4.95 0.60 -10.70
CA VAL A 174 5.15 -0.26 -9.53
C VAL A 174 3.79 -0.76 -9.08
N LEU A 175 3.57 -2.05 -9.21
CA LEU A 175 2.31 -2.73 -8.95
C LEU A 175 2.39 -3.53 -7.66
N GLY A 176 1.31 -3.59 -6.93
CA GLY A 176 1.17 -4.37 -5.69
C GLY A 176 -0.16 -5.08 -5.60
N ASP A 177 -0.37 -5.77 -4.47
CA ASP A 177 -1.63 -6.45 -4.18
C ASP A 177 -2.82 -5.48 -4.34
N PRO A 178 -3.90 -5.85 -5.06
CA PRO A 178 -5.07 -5.00 -5.27
C PRO A 178 -5.79 -4.63 -3.97
N GLN A 179 -5.71 -5.49 -2.96
CA GLN A 179 -6.25 -5.21 -1.63
C GLN A 179 -5.24 -4.53 -0.70
N GLY A 180 -4.04 -4.30 -1.18
CA GLY A 180 -2.98 -3.68 -0.40
C GLY A 180 -3.35 -2.27 0.06
N VAL A 181 -3.16 -2.02 1.35
CA VAL A 181 -3.29 -0.68 1.93
C VAL A 181 -2.05 0.12 1.53
N LEU A 182 -2.26 1.20 0.80
CA LEU A 182 -1.23 2.18 0.46
C LEU A 182 -1.12 3.25 1.53
#